data_4b63d2bfef99ca8d580c07bae361d10e
#
_entry.id   4b63d2bfef99ca8d580c07bae361d10e
#
_cell.length_a   1.000
_cell.length_b   1.000
_cell.length_c   1.000
_cell.angle_alpha   90.00
_cell.angle_beta   90.00
_cell.angle_gamma   90.00
#
_symmetry.space_group_name_H-M   'P 1'
#
loop_
_entity.id
_entity.type
_entity.pdbx_description
1 polymer ?
#
loop_
_entity_poly.entity_id
_entity_poly.type
_entity_poly.pdbx_seq_one_letter_code
_entity_poly.pdbx_strand_id
1 'polypeptide(L)'
;MEKRHKSKKKRMIISVSLSVFLVGGGATGWILYQNGKIPFLSQQSIKASAIKVDQQKVDKLESSDQQAKDFIAEHHDVLNDLTGWSAIEHPDWAAVQEEATAIKNTIGTIEVKDSVLKKDFEHMEKLAGQLEQTKDQALLKELHRYFHDLDVVINEDDGSNTYFDVTSYGKSVVKTSK
;
A
#
# COMPACT_ATOMS: atom_id res chain seq x y z
N MET A 1 6.85 46.91 -9.72
CA MET A 1 6.84 46.09 -8.47
C MET A 1 5.38 45.71 -8.19
N GLU A 2 4.97 44.55 -8.59
CA GLU A 2 3.58 44.08 -8.47
C GLU A 2 3.52 42.97 -7.40
N LYS A 3 2.82 43.25 -6.30
CA LYS A 3 2.66 42.36 -5.14
C LYS A 3 1.57 41.32 -5.46
N ARG A 4 1.92 40.07 -5.68
CA ARG A 4 0.96 38.95 -5.80
C ARG A 4 0.32 38.65 -4.43
N HIS A 5 -0.96 38.88 -4.34
CA HIS A 5 -1.81 38.45 -3.22
C HIS A 5 -2.02 36.94 -3.28
N LYS A 6 -1.48 36.21 -2.28
CA LYS A 6 -1.80 34.79 -2.09
C LYS A 6 -3.14 34.65 -1.36
N SER A 7 -4.18 34.24 -2.08
CA SER A 7 -5.49 33.90 -1.52
C SER A 7 -5.40 32.61 -0.71
N LYS A 8 -5.60 32.71 0.62
CA LYS A 8 -5.75 31.56 1.51
C LYS A 8 -7.20 31.05 1.41
N LYS A 9 -7.43 29.92 0.73
CA LYS A 9 -8.73 29.21 0.75
C LYS A 9 -8.96 28.66 2.16
N LYS A 10 -9.92 29.23 2.89
CA LYS A 10 -10.44 28.67 4.15
C LYS A 10 -11.25 27.42 3.83
N ARG A 11 -10.81 26.24 4.30
CA ARG A 11 -11.61 25.02 4.28
C ARG A 11 -12.64 25.13 5.40
N MET A 12 -13.91 25.08 5.00
CA MET A 12 -15.06 25.08 5.91
C MET A 12 -15.26 23.65 6.40
N ILE A 13 -15.05 23.42 7.69
CA ILE A 13 -15.34 22.14 8.35
C ILE A 13 -16.83 22.12 8.65
N ILE A 14 -17.56 21.26 7.95
CA ILE A 14 -18.97 20.96 8.25
C ILE A 14 -18.95 19.75 9.19
N SER A 15 -19.25 20.00 10.45
CA SER A 15 -19.51 18.96 11.44
C SER A 15 -20.92 18.40 11.20
N VAL A 16 -21.02 17.16 10.78
CA VAL A 16 -22.26 16.40 10.76
C VAL A 16 -22.26 15.43 11.91
N SER A 17 -23.20 15.60 12.81
CA SER A 17 -23.41 14.83 14.02
C SER A 17 -23.84 13.39 13.72
N LEU A 18 -23.22 12.50 14.45
CA LEU A 18 -23.34 11.05 14.50
C LEU A 18 -24.71 10.62 14.99
N SER A 19 -25.40 9.79 14.20
CA SER A 19 -26.48 8.95 14.69
C SER A 19 -26.04 7.49 14.61
N VAL A 20 -25.89 6.87 15.79
CA VAL A 20 -25.57 5.46 15.97
C VAL A 20 -26.74 4.60 15.52
N PHE A 21 -26.52 3.72 14.55
CA PHE A 21 -27.37 2.55 14.33
C PHE A 21 -26.53 1.28 14.54
N LEU A 22 -26.76 0.66 15.70
CA LEU A 22 -26.38 -0.73 15.98
C LEU A 22 -27.40 -1.63 15.31
N VAL A 23 -27.02 -2.32 14.22
CA VAL A 23 -27.73 -3.52 13.76
C VAL A 23 -26.73 -4.55 13.26
N GLY A 24 -26.60 -5.59 14.00
CA GLY A 24 -26.37 -7.01 13.74
C GLY A 24 -25.75 -7.43 12.41
N GLY A 25 -24.45 -7.75 12.43
CA GLY A 25 -23.73 -8.44 11.36
C GLY A 25 -22.62 -9.33 11.91
N GLY A 26 -22.92 -10.08 13.00
CA GLY A 26 -21.91 -10.78 13.80
C GLY A 26 -21.48 -12.17 13.34
N ALA A 27 -22.03 -12.75 12.27
CA ALA A 27 -21.78 -14.17 11.98
C ALA A 27 -20.91 -14.43 10.73
N THR A 28 -20.97 -13.61 9.70
CA THR A 28 -20.23 -13.88 8.46
C THR A 28 -18.77 -13.37 8.49
N GLY A 29 -18.50 -12.29 9.20
CA GLY A 29 -17.13 -11.78 9.37
C GLY A 29 -16.26 -12.72 10.23
N TRP A 30 -16.87 -13.41 11.19
CA TRP A 30 -16.15 -14.30 12.10
C TRP A 30 -15.72 -15.62 11.45
N ILE A 31 -16.45 -16.11 10.46
CA ILE A 31 -16.10 -17.34 9.73
C ILE A 31 -14.92 -17.12 8.77
N LEU A 32 -14.80 -15.94 8.18
CA LEU A 32 -13.64 -15.58 7.35
C LEU A 32 -12.38 -15.37 8.19
N TYR A 33 -12.52 -14.87 9.42
CA TYR A 33 -11.44 -14.73 10.39
C TYR A 33 -10.88 -16.08 10.87
N GLN A 34 -11.72 -17.13 10.99
CA GLN A 34 -11.28 -18.45 11.47
C GLN A 34 -10.55 -19.28 10.41
N ASN A 35 -10.80 -19.07 9.10
CA ASN A 35 -10.20 -19.84 8.02
C ASN A 35 -9.03 -19.15 7.32
N GLY A 36 -8.79 -17.89 7.62
CA GLY A 36 -7.63 -17.12 7.17
C GLY A 36 -6.79 -16.76 8.38
N LYS A 37 -5.91 -17.64 8.82
CA LYS A 37 -4.74 -17.20 9.57
C LYS A 37 -3.96 -16.32 8.62
N ILE A 38 -4.24 -15.01 8.67
CA ILE A 38 -3.36 -14.02 8.08
C ILE A 38 -2.10 -14.04 8.95
N PRO A 39 -0.96 -14.58 8.49
CA PRO A 39 0.25 -14.61 9.31
C PRO A 39 0.86 -13.21 9.52
N PHE A 40 0.07 -12.21 9.23
CA PHE A 40 0.42 -10.82 9.09
C PHE A 40 0.68 -10.08 10.43
N LEU A 41 0.09 -10.50 11.55
CA LEU A 41 0.17 -9.73 12.81
C LEU A 41 1.50 -9.90 13.56
N SER A 42 2.44 -10.73 13.07
CA SER A 42 3.71 -10.99 13.75
C SER A 42 4.96 -10.70 12.93
N GLN A 43 4.86 -10.16 11.71
CA GLN A 43 6.07 -9.84 10.95
C GLN A 43 6.77 -8.62 11.55
N GLN A 44 7.93 -8.88 12.15
CA GLN A 44 8.85 -7.84 12.58
C GLN A 44 9.41 -7.15 11.33
N SER A 45 9.29 -5.83 11.28
CA SER A 45 9.95 -5.04 10.24
C SER A 45 11.47 -5.09 10.42
N ILE A 46 12.19 -5.11 9.31
CA ILE A 46 13.64 -5.06 9.24
C ILE A 46 14.04 -3.63 8.88
N LYS A 47 15.14 -3.13 9.43
CA LYS A 47 15.68 -1.83 8.98
C LYS A 47 16.08 -1.94 7.51
N ALA A 48 15.66 -1.02 6.66
CA ALA A 48 16.03 -1.01 5.24
C ALA A 48 17.56 -0.97 5.05
N SER A 49 18.29 -0.28 5.92
CA SER A 49 19.75 -0.28 5.93
C SER A 49 20.42 -1.64 6.24
N ALA A 50 19.65 -2.61 6.76
CA ALA A 50 20.14 -3.95 7.06
C ALA A 50 19.88 -4.96 5.95
N ILE A 51 19.17 -4.58 4.89
CA ILE A 51 18.97 -5.40 3.71
C ILE A 51 20.02 -5.09 2.65
N LYS A 52 20.36 -6.10 1.84
CA LYS A 52 21.17 -5.94 0.63
C LYS A 52 20.33 -6.39 -0.54
N VAL A 53 20.03 -5.46 -1.42
CA VAL A 53 19.29 -5.74 -2.66
C VAL A 53 20.25 -6.28 -3.71
N ASP A 54 19.86 -7.34 -4.41
CA ASP A 54 20.57 -7.87 -5.58
C ASP A 54 20.25 -6.99 -6.79
N GLN A 55 21.01 -5.88 -6.91
CA GLN A 55 20.79 -4.86 -7.93
C GLN A 55 20.82 -5.45 -9.35
N GLN A 56 21.62 -6.47 -9.61
CA GLN A 56 21.66 -7.12 -10.93
C GLN A 56 20.32 -7.78 -11.32
N LYS A 57 19.55 -8.23 -10.31
CA LYS A 57 18.20 -8.74 -10.57
C LYS A 57 17.20 -7.62 -10.80
N VAL A 58 17.29 -6.53 -10.04
CA VAL A 58 16.44 -5.35 -10.19
C VAL A 58 16.69 -4.67 -11.55
N ASP A 59 17.95 -4.53 -11.97
CA ASP A 59 18.34 -3.94 -13.26
C ASP A 59 17.84 -4.75 -14.47
N LYS A 60 17.52 -6.04 -14.28
CA LYS A 60 16.93 -6.89 -15.32
C LYS A 60 15.44 -6.64 -15.54
N LEU A 61 14.78 -5.87 -14.68
CA LEU A 61 13.45 -5.37 -15.00
C LEU A 61 13.57 -4.55 -16.28
N GLU A 62 13.01 -5.09 -17.38
CA GLU A 62 13.10 -4.46 -18.68
C GLU A 62 12.45 -3.07 -18.69
N SER A 63 12.78 -2.25 -19.68
CA SER A 63 12.20 -0.90 -19.84
C SER A 63 10.66 -0.91 -19.90
N SER A 64 10.03 -2.03 -20.24
CA SER A 64 8.58 -2.21 -20.15
C SER A 64 8.04 -2.20 -18.73
N ASP A 65 8.89 -2.45 -17.73
CA ASP A 65 8.51 -2.41 -16.32
C ASP A 65 8.61 -0.99 -15.73
N GLN A 66 8.95 0.03 -16.53
CA GLN A 66 8.96 1.42 -16.07
C GLN A 66 7.57 1.85 -15.58
N GLN A 67 6.50 1.44 -16.27
CA GLN A 67 5.13 1.69 -15.81
C GLN A 67 4.86 1.05 -14.44
N ALA A 68 5.39 -0.14 -14.20
CA ALA A 68 5.27 -0.79 -12.90
C ALA A 68 6.02 -0.03 -11.81
N LYS A 69 7.21 0.48 -12.10
CA LYS A 69 8.01 1.29 -11.17
C LYS A 69 7.30 2.60 -10.81
N ASP A 70 6.83 3.33 -11.81
CA ASP A 70 6.12 4.60 -11.61
C ASP A 70 4.81 4.37 -10.82
N PHE A 71 4.07 3.32 -11.16
CA PHE A 71 2.86 2.91 -10.44
C PHE A 71 3.13 2.60 -8.97
N ILE A 72 4.21 1.86 -8.67
CA ILE A 72 4.59 1.52 -7.29
C ILE A 72 4.88 2.80 -6.50
N ALA A 73 5.72 3.70 -7.04
CA ALA A 73 6.10 4.93 -6.37
C ALA A 73 4.90 5.86 -6.13
N GLU A 74 4.07 6.10 -7.15
CA GLU A 74 2.90 6.99 -7.07
C GLU A 74 1.92 6.52 -5.98
N HIS A 75 1.53 5.25 -6.03
CA HIS A 75 0.55 4.73 -5.08
C HIS A 75 1.14 4.49 -3.68
N HIS A 76 2.46 4.25 -3.56
CA HIS A 76 3.13 4.23 -2.27
C HIS A 76 3.05 5.60 -1.58
N ASP A 77 3.32 6.69 -2.30
CA ASP A 77 3.22 8.05 -1.76
C ASP A 77 1.82 8.36 -1.25
N VAL A 78 0.78 8.04 -2.04
CA VAL A 78 -0.62 8.24 -1.61
C VAL A 78 -0.96 7.40 -0.37
N LEU A 79 -0.54 6.14 -0.35
CA LEU A 79 -0.77 5.25 0.80
C LEU A 79 -0.01 5.70 2.04
N ASN A 80 1.18 6.30 1.91
CA ASN A 80 1.91 6.93 3.01
C ASN A 80 1.10 8.07 3.62
N ASP A 81 0.48 8.93 2.80
CA ASP A 81 -0.36 10.02 3.28
C ASP A 81 -1.62 9.50 4.00
N LEU A 82 -2.21 8.41 3.49
CA LEU A 82 -3.42 7.80 4.06
C LEU A 82 -3.18 6.99 5.34
N THR A 83 -1.94 6.54 5.59
CA THR A 83 -1.61 5.67 6.72
C THR A 83 -0.63 6.27 7.70
N GLY A 84 0.09 7.33 7.32
CA GLY A 84 1.12 7.98 8.12
C GLY A 84 0.58 8.76 9.32
N TRP A 85 1.48 9.14 10.25
CA TRP A 85 1.21 10.05 11.37
C TRP A 85 -0.08 9.74 12.16
N SER A 86 -0.33 8.48 12.51
CA SER A 86 -1.57 8.00 13.16
C SER A 86 -2.83 8.02 12.28
N ALA A 87 -2.79 8.44 11.03
CA ALA A 87 -3.95 8.36 10.12
C ALA A 87 -4.49 6.93 10.01
N ILE A 88 -3.60 5.94 10.11
CA ILE A 88 -3.97 4.52 10.12
C ILE A 88 -4.89 4.12 11.28
N GLU A 89 -4.90 4.87 12.39
CA GLU A 89 -5.79 4.59 13.53
C GLU A 89 -7.21 5.11 13.26
N HIS A 90 -7.33 6.15 12.43
CA HIS A 90 -8.58 6.80 12.05
C HIS A 90 -8.61 7.12 10.55
N PRO A 91 -8.63 6.11 9.67
CA PRO A 91 -8.51 6.33 8.23
C PRO A 91 -9.67 7.16 7.67
N ASP A 92 -9.37 8.04 6.72
CA ASP A 92 -10.38 8.58 5.83
C ASP A 92 -10.79 7.49 4.83
N TRP A 93 -11.82 6.74 5.18
CA TRP A 93 -12.27 5.62 4.37
C TRP A 93 -12.79 6.01 2.99
N ALA A 94 -13.23 7.25 2.80
CA ALA A 94 -13.63 7.71 1.47
C ALA A 94 -12.40 7.84 0.57
N ALA A 95 -11.34 8.48 1.07
CA ALA A 95 -10.07 8.60 0.35
C ALA A 95 -9.40 7.23 0.14
N VAL A 96 -9.42 6.34 1.15
CA VAL A 96 -8.90 4.98 1.03
C VAL A 96 -9.61 4.17 -0.06
N GLN A 97 -10.94 4.25 -0.15
CA GLN A 97 -11.71 3.53 -1.16
C GLN A 97 -11.54 4.13 -2.56
N GLU A 98 -11.36 5.44 -2.67
CA GLU A 98 -11.01 6.11 -3.92
C GLU A 98 -9.64 5.63 -4.42
N GLU A 99 -8.64 5.60 -3.56
CA GLU A 99 -7.30 5.11 -3.88
C GLU A 99 -7.31 3.62 -4.24
N ALA A 100 -8.03 2.79 -3.48
CA ALA A 100 -8.18 1.36 -3.79
C ALA A 100 -8.81 1.13 -5.17
N THR A 101 -9.78 1.95 -5.55
CA THR A 101 -10.40 1.92 -6.88
C THR A 101 -9.39 2.32 -7.96
N ALA A 102 -8.60 3.37 -7.73
CA ALA A 102 -7.56 3.82 -8.66
C ALA A 102 -6.50 2.72 -8.87
N ILE A 103 -5.99 2.13 -7.78
CA ILE A 103 -5.04 1.01 -7.83
C ILE A 103 -5.62 -0.15 -8.66
N LYS A 104 -6.81 -0.61 -8.33
CA LYS A 104 -7.44 -1.76 -9.00
C LYS A 104 -7.64 -1.53 -10.50
N ASN A 105 -8.08 -0.32 -10.89
CA ASN A 105 -8.32 0.00 -12.30
C ASN A 105 -7.03 0.12 -13.10
N THR A 106 -5.94 0.55 -12.48
CA THR A 106 -4.66 0.78 -13.15
C THR A 106 -3.82 -0.49 -13.19
N ILE A 107 -3.73 -1.25 -12.09
CA ILE A 107 -2.82 -2.40 -11.95
C ILE A 107 -3.06 -3.48 -13.02
N GLY A 108 -4.33 -3.72 -13.38
CA GLY A 108 -4.70 -4.69 -14.42
C GLY A 108 -4.30 -4.29 -15.84
N THR A 109 -3.90 -3.01 -16.05
CA THR A 109 -3.44 -2.51 -17.36
C THR A 109 -1.92 -2.57 -17.52
N ILE A 110 -1.18 -2.81 -16.43
CA ILE A 110 0.27 -2.84 -16.43
C ILE A 110 0.76 -4.23 -16.82
N GLU A 111 1.55 -4.31 -17.89
CA GLU A 111 2.21 -5.55 -18.29
C GLU A 111 3.46 -5.77 -17.43
N VAL A 112 3.41 -6.78 -16.55
CA VAL A 112 4.56 -7.20 -15.72
C VAL A 112 5.12 -8.49 -16.28
N LYS A 113 6.38 -8.48 -16.74
CA LYS A 113 7.05 -9.64 -17.33
C LYS A 113 7.69 -10.56 -16.30
N ASP A 114 8.22 -10.00 -15.21
CA ASP A 114 8.75 -10.81 -14.13
C ASP A 114 7.64 -11.59 -13.42
N SER A 115 7.74 -12.91 -13.44
CA SER A 115 6.69 -13.80 -12.92
C SER A 115 6.52 -13.75 -11.40
N VAL A 116 7.54 -13.28 -10.67
CA VAL A 116 7.50 -13.17 -9.20
C VAL A 116 6.84 -11.83 -8.83
N LEU A 117 7.25 -10.75 -9.50
CA LEU A 117 6.62 -9.43 -9.35
C LEU A 117 5.14 -9.47 -9.75
N LYS A 118 4.81 -10.19 -10.82
CA LYS A 118 3.43 -10.38 -11.27
C LYS A 118 2.52 -10.96 -10.17
N LYS A 119 3.02 -11.92 -9.38
CA LYS A 119 2.24 -12.47 -8.26
C LYS A 119 1.96 -11.44 -7.18
N ASP A 120 2.90 -10.54 -6.92
CA ASP A 120 2.69 -9.46 -5.97
C ASP A 120 1.64 -8.46 -6.51
N PHE A 121 1.67 -8.15 -7.82
CA PHE A 121 0.66 -7.31 -8.47
C PHE A 121 -0.75 -7.94 -8.40
N GLU A 122 -0.87 -9.24 -8.70
CA GLU A 122 -2.14 -9.98 -8.57
C GLU A 122 -2.67 -9.96 -7.12
N HIS A 123 -1.77 -10.01 -6.14
CA HIS A 123 -2.15 -9.91 -4.73
C HIS A 123 -2.60 -8.49 -4.35
N MET A 124 -1.88 -7.46 -4.80
CA MET A 124 -2.23 -6.05 -4.57
C MET A 124 -3.58 -5.70 -5.22
N GLU A 125 -3.84 -6.18 -6.44
CA GLU A 125 -5.15 -6.02 -7.11
C GLU A 125 -6.29 -6.60 -6.26
N LYS A 126 -6.08 -7.81 -5.72
CA LYS A 126 -7.06 -8.45 -4.83
C LYS A 126 -7.29 -7.66 -3.55
N LEU A 127 -6.22 -7.16 -2.90
CA LEU A 127 -6.34 -6.34 -1.69
C LEU A 127 -7.10 -5.05 -1.97
N ALA A 128 -6.77 -4.36 -3.06
CA ALA A 128 -7.47 -3.15 -3.49
C ALA A 128 -8.95 -3.43 -3.76
N GLY A 129 -9.28 -4.51 -4.48
CA GLY A 129 -10.66 -4.91 -4.72
C GLY A 129 -11.46 -5.23 -3.45
N GLN A 130 -10.81 -5.73 -2.40
CA GLN A 130 -11.45 -5.93 -1.10
C GLN A 130 -11.65 -4.60 -0.36
N LEU A 131 -10.68 -3.68 -0.41
CA LEU A 131 -10.77 -2.37 0.23
C LEU A 131 -11.85 -1.47 -0.38
N GLU A 132 -12.14 -1.59 -1.66
CA GLU A 132 -13.29 -0.90 -2.28
C GLU A 132 -14.61 -1.20 -1.57
N GLN A 133 -14.76 -2.41 -1.01
CA GLN A 133 -16.00 -2.92 -0.45
C GLN A 133 -16.01 -2.92 1.09
N THR A 134 -14.86 -2.69 1.73
CA THR A 134 -14.71 -2.84 3.18
C THR A 134 -13.96 -1.66 3.79
N LYS A 135 -14.11 -1.52 5.10
CA LYS A 135 -13.33 -0.57 5.93
C LYS A 135 -12.42 -1.37 6.86
N ASP A 136 -11.58 -2.21 6.24
CA ASP A 136 -10.69 -3.11 6.98
C ASP A 136 -9.28 -2.51 7.07
N GLN A 137 -8.92 -2.08 8.28
CA GLN A 137 -7.62 -1.49 8.57
C GLN A 137 -6.46 -2.49 8.36
N ALA A 138 -6.69 -3.80 8.53
CA ALA A 138 -5.65 -4.79 8.30
C ALA A 138 -5.32 -4.93 6.82
N LEU A 139 -6.34 -4.92 5.94
CA LEU A 139 -6.14 -4.91 4.49
C LEU A 139 -5.44 -3.63 4.01
N LEU A 140 -5.79 -2.47 4.58
CA LEU A 140 -5.12 -1.19 4.26
C LEU A 140 -3.64 -1.24 4.64
N LYS A 141 -3.31 -1.75 5.82
CA LYS A 141 -1.92 -1.93 6.26
C LYS A 141 -1.16 -2.91 5.37
N GLU A 142 -1.81 -4.00 4.96
CA GLU A 142 -1.21 -5.00 4.10
C GLU A 142 -0.92 -4.42 2.71
N LEU A 143 -1.88 -3.74 2.11
CA LEU A 143 -1.69 -3.09 0.81
C LEU A 143 -0.55 -2.07 0.85
N HIS A 144 -0.53 -1.18 1.84
CA HIS A 144 0.54 -0.22 2.02
C HIS A 144 1.92 -0.89 2.13
N ARG A 145 2.05 -1.99 2.91
CA ARG A 145 3.32 -2.70 3.06
C ARG A 145 3.79 -3.38 1.78
N TYR A 146 2.88 -3.83 0.93
CA TYR A 146 3.24 -4.37 -0.38
C TYR A 146 3.86 -3.30 -1.26
N PHE A 147 3.20 -2.13 -1.37
CA PHE A 147 3.75 -1.00 -2.12
C PHE A 147 5.08 -0.53 -1.55
N HIS A 148 5.16 -0.38 -0.23
CA HIS A 148 6.36 0.03 0.47
C HIS A 148 7.55 -0.90 0.20
N ASP A 149 7.39 -2.22 0.37
CA ASP A 149 8.47 -3.17 0.17
C ASP A 149 8.94 -3.19 -1.30
N LEU A 150 8.02 -3.07 -2.25
CA LEU A 150 8.37 -2.99 -3.67
C LEU A 150 9.10 -1.69 -3.99
N ASP A 151 8.67 -0.56 -3.43
CA ASP A 151 9.31 0.73 -3.66
C ASP A 151 10.74 0.77 -3.10
N VAL A 152 10.94 0.23 -1.89
CA VAL A 152 12.27 0.09 -1.28
C VAL A 152 13.23 -0.74 -2.17
N VAL A 153 12.77 -1.85 -2.75
CA VAL A 153 13.66 -2.75 -3.49
C VAL A 153 13.79 -2.41 -4.97
N ILE A 154 12.81 -1.77 -5.59
CA ILE A 154 12.76 -1.49 -7.03
C ILE A 154 13.16 -0.04 -7.32
N ASN A 155 12.69 0.91 -6.51
CA ASN A 155 12.89 2.35 -6.71
C ASN A 155 13.94 2.92 -5.72
N GLU A 156 14.54 2.08 -4.87
CA GLU A 156 15.55 2.47 -3.89
C GLU A 156 15.04 3.51 -2.88
N ASP A 157 13.70 3.51 -2.60
CA ASP A 157 13.15 4.40 -1.59
C ASP A 157 13.62 4.00 -0.17
N ASP A 158 14.42 4.85 0.46
CA ASP A 158 14.93 4.66 1.81
C ASP A 158 14.22 5.54 2.85
N GLY A 159 13.17 6.25 2.42
CA GLY A 159 12.51 7.29 3.22
C GLY A 159 11.97 6.81 4.56
N SER A 160 11.52 5.58 4.65
CA SER A 160 10.96 5.02 5.90
C SER A 160 11.95 4.24 6.76
N ASN A 161 13.15 3.92 6.26
CA ASN A 161 14.14 3.07 6.93
C ASN A 161 13.62 1.68 7.37
N THR A 162 12.55 1.19 6.76
CA THR A 162 11.83 -0.02 7.15
C THR A 162 11.66 -0.94 5.94
N TYR A 163 11.72 -2.23 6.15
CA TYR A 163 11.37 -3.27 5.17
C TYR A 163 10.54 -4.33 5.89
N PHE A 164 9.36 -4.65 5.37
CA PHE A 164 8.40 -5.53 6.04
C PHE A 164 8.52 -7.00 5.65
N ASP A 165 9.25 -7.31 4.57
CA ASP A 165 9.43 -8.67 4.05
C ASP A 165 8.10 -9.36 3.69
N VAL A 166 7.16 -8.61 3.12
CA VAL A 166 5.85 -9.15 2.74
C VAL A 166 5.81 -9.65 1.30
N THR A 167 6.53 -9.01 0.38
CA THR A 167 6.46 -9.29 -1.06
C THR A 167 7.28 -10.50 -1.47
N SER A 168 6.79 -11.22 -2.49
CA SER A 168 7.51 -12.35 -3.10
C SER A 168 8.74 -11.88 -3.88
N TYR A 169 8.59 -10.76 -4.60
CA TYR A 169 9.68 -10.17 -5.36
C TYR A 169 10.80 -9.69 -4.43
N GLY A 170 10.45 -8.95 -3.38
CA GLY A 170 11.42 -8.53 -2.37
C GLY A 170 12.22 -9.70 -1.79
N LYS A 171 11.55 -10.78 -1.38
CA LYS A 171 12.21 -12.01 -0.91
C LYS A 171 13.15 -12.64 -1.93
N SER A 172 12.87 -12.46 -3.23
CA SER A 172 13.71 -13.01 -4.30
C SER A 172 15.00 -12.20 -4.53
N VAL A 173 15.00 -10.91 -4.21
CA VAL A 173 16.11 -9.97 -4.48
C VAL A 173 16.85 -9.51 -3.23
N VAL A 174 16.24 -9.63 -2.05
CA VAL A 174 16.85 -9.21 -0.78
C VAL A 174 17.69 -10.33 -0.17
N LYS A 175 18.90 -10.00 0.25
CA LYS A 175 19.77 -10.85 1.09
C LYS A 175 19.81 -10.22 2.48
N THR A 176 19.24 -10.89 3.48
CA THR A 176 19.41 -10.48 4.88
C THR A 176 20.80 -10.87 5.34
N SER A 177 21.57 -9.92 5.86
CA SER A 177 22.82 -10.23 6.56
C SER A 177 22.47 -10.96 7.86
N LYS A 178 22.86 -12.24 7.96
CA LYS A 178 22.80 -12.99 9.23
C LYS A 178 23.85 -12.47 10.18
#